data_09c8f20da843d5d720404d1b19628728
#
_entry.id   09c8f20da843d5d720404d1b19628728
#
_cell.length_a   1.000
_cell.length_b   1.000
_cell.length_c   1.000
_cell.angle_alpha   90.00
_cell.angle_beta   90.00
_cell.angle_gamma   90.00
#
_symmetry.space_group_name_H-M   'P 1'
#
loop_
_entity.id
_entity.type
_entity.pdbx_description
1 polymer ?
#
loop_
_entity_poly.entity_id
_entity_poly.type
_entity_poly.pdbx_seq_one_letter_code
_entity_poly.pdbx_strand_id
1 'polypeptide(L)'
;MSLSGGPAVEAVVINWKRPRNVAKIVDALRRQSVRPTITIVDCHPDWRYRLPRFTLAKADRVYRQHRNLGSFNRYVPVGAYDHEFTYFADDDMLPGSRCIEHFLDTKPAEFGVLGQIGRRLNADGSYSRRGVVRTEQLEPVDFLIRGYFVPTQRLDCVNRLRWQLGLQQEPSVEDDMLLSVAMELIYGLKSFVTPAHNDPESKQNKVELRARHALAKRPDHFDRRVAFLRQAKAAGWSSSHGLGWPAEGQDQVPLRYHG
;
A
#
# COMPACT_ATOMS: atom_id res chain seq x y z
N MET A 1 11.53 9.22 -28.18
CA MET A 1 10.76 8.10 -28.74
C MET A 1 11.09 6.87 -27.92
N SER A 2 10.19 6.47 -27.03
CA SER A 2 10.32 5.22 -26.21
C SER A 2 9.84 4.06 -27.06
N LEU A 3 10.74 3.14 -27.38
CA LEU A 3 10.46 1.95 -28.19
C LEU A 3 10.17 0.69 -27.34
N SER A 4 9.59 0.86 -26.16
CA SER A 4 9.10 -0.30 -25.37
C SER A 4 7.65 -0.05 -25.00
N GLY A 5 6.72 -0.62 -25.77
CA GLY A 5 5.28 -0.46 -25.64
C GLY A 5 4.65 -1.21 -24.46
N GLY A 6 5.30 -1.27 -23.29
CA GLY A 6 4.74 -1.78 -22.06
C GLY A 6 4.12 -0.67 -21.21
N PRO A 7 3.19 -1.00 -20.30
CA PRO A 7 2.54 -0.03 -19.43
C PRO A 7 3.57 0.69 -18.56
N ALA A 8 3.48 2.02 -18.51
CA ALA A 8 4.37 2.83 -17.72
C ALA A 8 3.97 2.76 -16.23
N VAL A 9 4.93 2.45 -15.36
CA VAL A 9 4.74 2.31 -13.91
C VAL A 9 5.59 3.31 -13.15
N GLU A 10 5.00 4.00 -12.18
CA GLU A 10 5.72 4.79 -11.20
C GLU A 10 5.81 4.02 -9.87
N ALA A 11 7.01 3.87 -9.33
CA ALA A 11 7.23 3.29 -8.01
C ALA A 11 7.50 4.40 -7.00
N VAL A 12 6.63 4.52 -6.01
CA VAL A 12 6.69 5.53 -4.96
C VAL A 12 7.17 4.91 -3.66
N VAL A 13 8.28 5.39 -3.12
CA VAL A 13 8.88 4.95 -1.87
C VAL A 13 8.82 6.08 -0.85
N ILE A 14 8.21 5.82 0.30
CA ILE A 14 8.21 6.79 1.41
C ILE A 14 9.47 6.60 2.28
N ASN A 15 10.15 7.72 2.65
CA ASN A 15 11.19 7.70 3.67
C ASN A 15 10.70 8.38 4.94
N TRP A 16 10.60 7.63 6.02
CA TRP A 16 10.29 8.20 7.33
C TRP A 16 11.48 8.12 8.28
N LYS A 17 11.83 6.94 8.75
CA LYS A 17 12.92 6.72 9.71
C LYS A 17 13.86 5.57 9.33
N ARG A 18 13.79 5.09 8.10
CA ARG A 18 14.51 3.90 7.63
C ARG A 18 15.30 4.16 6.34
N PRO A 19 16.20 5.16 6.30
CA PRO A 19 16.90 5.52 5.07
C PRO A 19 17.74 4.38 4.48
N ARG A 20 18.26 3.46 5.32
CA ARG A 20 19.00 2.27 4.86
C ARG A 20 18.09 1.26 4.14
N ASN A 21 16.85 1.11 4.60
CA ASN A 21 15.89 0.24 3.94
C ASN A 21 15.46 0.86 2.60
N VAL A 22 15.17 2.16 2.59
CA VAL A 22 14.83 2.87 1.34
C VAL A 22 15.93 2.70 0.30
N ALA A 23 17.21 2.76 0.67
CA ALA A 23 18.32 2.51 -0.25
C ALA A 23 18.23 1.10 -0.88
N LYS A 24 17.97 0.06 -0.06
CA LYS A 24 17.79 -1.32 -0.55
C LYS A 24 16.58 -1.46 -1.45
N ILE A 25 15.48 -0.79 -1.11
CA ILE A 25 14.23 -0.82 -1.91
C ILE A 25 14.46 -0.15 -3.26
N VAL A 26 15.10 1.02 -3.29
CA VAL A 26 15.45 1.69 -4.56
C VAL A 26 16.36 0.81 -5.42
N ASP A 27 17.34 0.13 -4.82
CA ASP A 27 18.18 -0.82 -5.56
C ASP A 27 17.39 -2.01 -6.11
N ALA A 28 16.40 -2.52 -5.37
CA ALA A 28 15.52 -3.58 -5.85
C ALA A 28 14.58 -3.10 -6.97
N LEU A 29 14.07 -1.87 -6.86
CA LEU A 29 13.23 -1.27 -7.90
C LEU A 29 14.01 -1.04 -9.19
N ARG A 30 15.31 -0.68 -9.11
CA ARG A 30 16.17 -0.56 -10.30
C ARG A 30 16.45 -1.91 -10.98
N ARG A 31 16.25 -3.02 -10.28
CA ARG A 31 16.43 -4.40 -10.81
C ARG A 31 15.12 -5.08 -11.20
N GLN A 32 13.98 -4.37 -11.20
CA GLN A 32 12.72 -4.94 -11.66
C GLN A 32 12.81 -5.34 -13.14
N SER A 33 12.15 -6.45 -13.50
CA SER A 33 11.98 -6.89 -14.90
C SER A 33 11.23 -5.84 -15.72
N VAL A 34 10.22 -5.21 -15.13
CA VAL A 34 9.56 -4.01 -15.66
C VAL A 34 10.09 -2.79 -14.89
N ARG A 35 10.91 -1.98 -15.54
CA ARG A 35 11.56 -0.82 -14.93
C ARG A 35 10.57 0.30 -14.64
N PRO A 36 10.35 0.66 -13.37
CA PRO A 36 9.52 1.81 -13.03
C PRO A 36 10.32 3.11 -13.06
N THR A 37 9.62 4.24 -13.20
CA THR A 37 10.11 5.54 -12.73
C THR A 37 10.08 5.55 -11.20
N ILE A 38 11.17 5.90 -10.54
CA ILE A 38 11.29 5.84 -9.08
C ILE A 38 11.13 7.22 -8.47
N THR A 39 10.09 7.37 -7.68
CA THR A 39 9.82 8.58 -6.89
C THR A 39 10.05 8.31 -5.40
N ILE A 40 10.84 9.14 -4.75
CA ILE A 40 11.02 9.11 -3.30
C ILE A 40 10.22 10.27 -2.68
N VAL A 41 9.40 9.94 -1.68
CA VAL A 41 8.75 10.95 -0.82
C VAL A 41 9.49 10.98 0.53
N ASP A 42 10.34 11.98 0.70
CA ASP A 42 11.17 12.16 1.89
C ASP A 42 10.46 13.05 2.90
N CYS A 43 9.94 12.45 3.98
CA CYS A 43 9.02 13.11 4.91
C CYS A 43 9.67 13.41 6.27
N HIS A 44 10.94 13.05 6.49
CA HIS A 44 11.53 13.23 7.80
C HIS A 44 12.38 14.51 7.88
N PRO A 45 12.06 15.46 8.81
CA PRO A 45 12.82 16.70 8.94
C PRO A 45 14.20 16.53 9.59
N ASP A 46 14.39 15.42 10.35
CA ASP A 46 15.62 15.18 11.10
C ASP A 46 16.74 14.66 10.19
N TRP A 47 17.88 15.35 10.22
CA TRP A 47 19.06 15.02 9.42
C TRP A 47 19.57 13.60 9.61
N ARG A 48 19.36 12.99 10.78
CA ARG A 48 19.75 11.60 11.09
C ARG A 48 19.07 10.56 10.19
N TYR A 49 17.94 10.89 9.60
CA TYR A 49 17.19 10.03 8.72
C TYR A 49 17.22 10.47 7.26
N ARG A 50 18.17 11.38 6.93
CA ARG A 50 18.36 11.80 5.54
C ARG A 50 18.84 10.64 4.68
N LEU A 51 18.35 10.63 3.46
CA LEU A 51 18.80 9.67 2.47
C LEU A 51 20.21 9.98 2.00
N PRO A 52 21.07 8.95 1.85
CA PRO A 52 22.38 9.11 1.25
C PRO A 52 22.29 9.68 -0.19
N ARG A 53 23.25 10.51 -0.59
CA ARG A 53 23.30 11.12 -1.92
C ARG A 53 23.24 10.07 -3.03
N PHE A 54 23.92 8.93 -2.87
CA PHE A 54 23.91 7.84 -3.84
C PHE A 54 22.50 7.20 -3.98
N THR A 55 21.67 7.19 -2.93
CA THR A 55 20.28 6.72 -3.01
C THR A 55 19.43 7.72 -3.78
N LEU A 56 19.60 9.02 -3.49
CA LEU A 56 18.89 10.09 -4.20
C LEU A 56 19.25 10.11 -5.68
N ALA A 57 20.51 9.87 -6.04
CA ALA A 57 20.97 9.79 -7.43
C ALA A 57 20.37 8.62 -8.22
N LYS A 58 19.83 7.60 -7.54
CA LYS A 58 19.12 6.47 -8.15
C LYS A 58 17.62 6.67 -8.28
N ALA A 59 17.06 7.73 -7.70
CA ALA A 59 15.66 8.10 -7.89
C ALA A 59 15.54 9.03 -9.10
N ASP A 60 14.40 8.94 -9.80
CA ASP A 60 14.09 9.83 -10.91
C ASP A 60 13.47 11.13 -10.40
N ARG A 61 12.72 11.04 -9.28
CA ARG A 61 12.07 12.19 -8.63
C ARG A 61 12.23 12.10 -7.12
N VAL A 62 12.35 13.26 -6.44
CA VAL A 62 12.42 13.36 -4.98
C VAL A 62 11.52 14.50 -4.51
N TYR A 63 10.48 14.17 -3.75
CA TYR A 63 9.61 15.13 -3.09
C TYR A 63 9.94 15.21 -1.61
N ARG A 64 10.29 16.42 -1.14
CA ARG A 64 10.54 16.66 0.29
C ARG A 64 9.32 17.26 0.94
N GLN A 65 8.83 16.58 1.98
CA GLN A 65 7.68 17.01 2.76
C GLN A 65 8.15 17.55 4.11
N HIS A 66 7.83 18.80 4.40
CA HIS A 66 8.16 19.43 5.68
C HIS A 66 7.16 19.09 6.78
N ARG A 67 5.93 18.72 6.41
CA ARG A 67 4.88 18.34 7.35
C ARG A 67 4.71 16.83 7.37
N ASN A 68 4.71 16.27 8.57
CA ASN A 68 4.44 14.84 8.74
C ASN A 68 2.94 14.57 8.78
N LEU A 69 2.41 14.03 7.69
CA LEU A 69 1.03 13.53 7.57
C LEU A 69 0.95 12.01 7.74
N GLY A 70 1.95 11.38 8.38
CA GLY A 70 2.04 9.93 8.52
C GLY A 70 2.24 9.22 7.19
N SER A 71 1.68 8.03 7.05
CA SER A 71 1.74 7.25 5.82
C SER A 71 1.05 7.93 4.62
N PHE A 72 0.13 8.88 4.88
CA PHE A 72 -0.52 9.67 3.85
C PHE A 72 0.45 10.52 3.01
N ASN A 73 1.65 10.83 3.50
CA ASN A 73 2.63 11.61 2.74
C ASN A 73 2.88 11.07 1.33
N ARG A 74 2.71 9.76 1.09
CA ARG A 74 2.85 9.15 -0.25
C ARG A 74 1.85 9.67 -1.28
N TYR A 75 0.70 10.21 -0.83
CA TYR A 75 -0.35 10.73 -1.70
C TYR A 75 -0.25 12.26 -1.90
N VAL A 76 0.62 12.96 -1.19
CA VAL A 76 0.75 14.42 -1.32
C VAL A 76 1.13 14.83 -2.74
N PRO A 77 2.12 14.18 -3.41
CA PRO A 77 2.49 14.53 -4.77
C PRO A 77 1.64 13.81 -5.85
N VAL A 78 0.46 13.29 -5.52
CA VAL A 78 -0.36 12.48 -6.44
C VAL A 78 -0.65 13.15 -7.78
N GLY A 79 -0.81 14.47 -7.79
CA GLY A 79 -1.02 15.24 -9.02
C GLY A 79 0.20 15.32 -9.95
N ALA A 80 1.37 14.87 -9.48
CA ALA A 80 2.60 14.80 -10.27
C ALA A 80 2.93 13.39 -10.76
N TYR A 81 2.11 12.39 -10.41
CA TYR A 81 2.24 11.03 -10.92
C TYR A 81 1.56 10.95 -12.29
N ASP A 82 2.33 10.64 -13.32
CA ASP A 82 1.90 10.75 -14.73
C ASP A 82 1.95 9.42 -15.51
N HIS A 83 2.19 8.30 -14.80
CA HIS A 83 2.23 6.97 -15.39
C HIS A 83 0.87 6.27 -15.31
N GLU A 84 0.68 5.22 -16.10
CA GLU A 84 -0.57 4.46 -16.12
C GLU A 84 -0.88 3.83 -14.75
N PHE A 85 0.15 3.27 -14.11
CA PHE A 85 0.03 2.63 -12.80
C PHE A 85 1.03 3.20 -11.80
N THR A 86 0.65 3.20 -10.52
CA THR A 86 1.53 3.53 -9.41
C THR A 86 1.69 2.33 -8.48
N TYR A 87 2.94 1.96 -8.20
CA TYR A 87 3.31 0.99 -7.18
C TYR A 87 3.82 1.71 -5.93
N PHE A 88 3.12 1.57 -4.82
CA PHE A 88 3.55 2.12 -3.52
C PHE A 88 4.34 1.08 -2.75
N ALA A 89 5.58 1.36 -2.44
CA ALA A 89 6.44 0.52 -1.60
C ALA A 89 6.54 1.07 -0.18
N ASP A 90 6.27 0.21 0.81
CA ASP A 90 6.53 0.55 2.22
C ASP A 90 8.03 0.51 2.51
N ASP A 91 8.49 1.33 3.46
CA ASP A 91 9.92 1.45 3.82
C ASP A 91 10.50 0.23 4.57
N ASP A 92 9.72 -0.83 4.71
CA ASP A 92 10.12 -2.12 5.29
C ASP A 92 9.83 -3.34 4.40
N MET A 93 9.43 -3.11 3.15
CA MET A 93 9.12 -4.16 2.18
C MET A 93 10.04 -4.10 0.97
N LEU A 94 10.75 -5.19 0.70
CA LEU A 94 11.65 -5.34 -0.45
C LEU A 94 10.93 -6.06 -1.58
N PRO A 95 10.65 -5.40 -2.71
CA PRO A 95 10.05 -6.08 -3.85
C PRO A 95 11.04 -7.08 -4.47
N GLY A 96 10.56 -8.28 -4.79
CA GLY A 96 11.29 -9.24 -5.61
C GLY A 96 11.49 -8.70 -7.02
N SER A 97 12.37 -9.31 -7.80
CA SER A 97 12.79 -8.81 -9.12
C SER A 97 11.68 -8.72 -10.17
N ARG A 98 10.58 -9.48 -9.99
CA ARG A 98 9.42 -9.54 -10.87
C ARG A 98 8.12 -9.02 -10.21
N CYS A 99 8.25 -8.30 -9.12
CA CYS A 99 7.08 -7.87 -8.33
C CYS A 99 6.12 -6.98 -9.14
N ILE A 100 6.64 -6.02 -9.89
CA ILE A 100 5.83 -5.13 -10.74
C ILE A 100 5.22 -5.89 -11.93
N GLU A 101 6.02 -6.72 -12.60
CA GLU A 101 5.54 -7.59 -13.67
C GLU A 101 4.38 -8.47 -13.21
N HIS A 102 4.52 -9.09 -12.03
CA HIS A 102 3.47 -9.91 -11.43
C HIS A 102 2.14 -9.15 -11.26
N PHE A 103 2.17 -7.90 -10.80
CA PHE A 103 0.95 -7.08 -10.69
C PHE A 103 0.34 -6.80 -12.06
N LEU A 104 1.17 -6.52 -13.07
CA LEU A 104 0.71 -6.27 -14.43
C LEU A 104 0.06 -7.51 -15.06
N ASP A 105 0.63 -8.70 -14.81
CA ASP A 105 0.15 -9.98 -15.37
C ASP A 105 -1.13 -10.46 -14.68
N THR A 106 -1.28 -10.16 -13.38
CA THR A 106 -2.39 -10.70 -12.57
C THR A 106 -3.55 -9.72 -12.39
N LYS A 107 -3.41 -8.46 -12.81
CA LYS A 107 -4.47 -7.46 -12.66
C LYS A 107 -5.71 -7.85 -13.45
N PRO A 108 -6.92 -7.76 -12.88
CA PRO A 108 -8.14 -7.85 -13.64
C PRO A 108 -8.33 -6.62 -14.54
N ALA A 109 -9.28 -6.68 -15.44
CA ALA A 109 -9.58 -5.56 -16.37
C ALA A 109 -9.92 -4.27 -15.60
N GLU A 110 -10.65 -4.39 -14.50
CA GLU A 110 -11.00 -3.29 -13.61
C GLU A 110 -10.65 -3.65 -12.17
N PHE A 111 -9.96 -2.75 -11.48
CA PHE A 111 -9.59 -2.88 -10.08
C PHE A 111 -9.33 -1.52 -9.44
N GLY A 112 -9.54 -1.45 -8.14
CA GLY A 112 -9.16 -0.28 -7.34
C GLY A 112 -7.72 -0.40 -6.87
N VAL A 113 -7.43 -1.43 -6.09
CA VAL A 113 -6.11 -1.64 -5.51
C VAL A 113 -5.72 -3.12 -5.61
N LEU A 114 -4.48 -3.39 -6.02
CA LEU A 114 -3.87 -4.71 -5.92
C LEU A 114 -2.81 -4.73 -4.84
N GLY A 115 -2.69 -5.86 -4.16
CA GLY A 115 -1.65 -6.12 -3.18
C GLY A 115 -1.46 -7.62 -2.98
N GLN A 116 -0.47 -7.98 -2.17
CA GLN A 116 -0.16 -9.40 -1.93
C GLN A 116 -0.64 -9.88 -0.57
N ILE A 117 -1.15 -8.98 0.24
CA ILE A 117 -1.75 -9.28 1.54
C ILE A 117 -2.94 -8.35 1.74
N GLY A 118 -4.09 -8.94 1.97
CA GLY A 118 -5.33 -8.21 2.20
C GLY A 118 -5.94 -8.50 3.57
N ARG A 119 -7.06 -7.83 3.82
CA ARG A 119 -7.93 -8.10 4.97
C ARG A 119 -9.38 -8.12 4.54
N ARG A 120 -10.13 -9.02 5.19
CA ARG A 120 -11.58 -9.02 5.20
C ARG A 120 -12.09 -8.64 6.58
N LEU A 121 -13.19 -7.93 6.62
CA LEU A 121 -13.93 -7.67 7.85
C LEU A 121 -14.68 -8.94 8.29
N ASN A 122 -15.11 -8.97 9.54
CA ASN A 122 -16.04 -9.99 10.00
C ASN A 122 -17.40 -9.84 9.29
N ALA A 123 -18.23 -10.87 9.36
CA ALA A 123 -19.57 -10.89 8.76
C ALA A 123 -20.46 -9.72 9.24
N ASP A 124 -20.28 -9.25 10.48
CA ASP A 124 -20.93 -8.08 11.04
C ASP A 124 -20.30 -6.73 10.60
N GLY A 125 -19.29 -6.82 9.74
CA GLY A 125 -18.52 -5.67 9.26
C GLY A 125 -17.58 -5.07 10.29
N SER A 126 -17.30 -5.75 11.40
CA SER A 126 -16.32 -5.29 12.40
C SER A 126 -14.88 -5.60 11.95
N TYR A 127 -13.93 -4.83 12.46
CA TYR A 127 -12.51 -5.03 12.16
C TYR A 127 -11.97 -6.28 12.86
N SER A 128 -11.43 -7.23 12.09
CA SER A 128 -10.80 -8.43 12.63
C SER A 128 -9.28 -8.36 12.57
N ARG A 129 -8.61 -8.70 13.67
CA ARG A 129 -7.16 -8.92 13.66
C ARG A 129 -6.77 -10.21 12.92
N ARG A 130 -7.69 -11.14 12.78
CA ARG A 130 -7.50 -12.46 12.15
C ARG A 130 -7.80 -12.46 10.64
N GLY A 131 -8.53 -11.48 10.12
CA GLY A 131 -8.99 -11.40 8.73
C GLY A 131 -7.88 -11.16 7.68
N VAL A 132 -6.66 -11.66 7.88
CA VAL A 132 -5.57 -11.55 6.91
C VAL A 132 -5.75 -12.56 5.80
N VAL A 133 -5.78 -12.08 4.55
CA VAL A 133 -5.92 -12.88 3.34
C VAL A 133 -4.58 -12.97 2.62
N ARG A 134 -4.16 -14.18 2.32
CA ARG A 134 -3.11 -14.55 1.38
C ARG A 134 -3.66 -15.70 0.55
N THR A 135 -3.45 -15.67 -0.73
CA THR A 135 -4.15 -16.57 -1.64
C THR A 135 -3.24 -17.09 -2.75
N GLU A 136 -3.63 -18.19 -3.36
CA GLU A 136 -3.06 -18.75 -4.59
C GLU A 136 -3.84 -18.34 -5.84
N GLN A 137 -4.92 -17.58 -5.68
CA GLN A 137 -5.74 -17.06 -6.75
C GLN A 137 -6.00 -15.57 -6.54
N LEU A 138 -6.44 -14.87 -7.56
CA LEU A 138 -6.88 -13.49 -7.43
C LEU A 138 -8.17 -13.46 -6.60
N GLU A 139 -8.13 -12.84 -5.41
CA GLU A 139 -9.28 -12.78 -4.52
C GLU A 139 -9.61 -11.37 -4.09
N PRO A 140 -10.91 -10.98 -4.09
CA PRO A 140 -11.34 -9.70 -3.60
C PRO A 140 -11.22 -9.62 -2.06
N VAL A 141 -10.89 -8.40 -1.57
CA VAL A 141 -10.75 -8.10 -0.14
C VAL A 141 -11.31 -6.71 0.17
N ASP A 142 -11.59 -6.44 1.45
CA ASP A 142 -12.09 -5.13 1.86
C ASP A 142 -11.00 -4.06 1.76
N PHE A 143 -9.78 -4.39 2.15
CA PHE A 143 -8.62 -3.52 1.99
C PHE A 143 -7.31 -4.29 2.02
N LEU A 144 -6.29 -3.68 1.50
CA LEU A 144 -4.94 -4.23 1.43
C LEU A 144 -4.08 -3.74 2.58
N ILE A 145 -3.01 -4.45 2.86
CA ILE A 145 -1.97 -4.05 3.80
C ILE A 145 -0.60 -4.19 3.13
N ARG A 146 0.32 -3.29 3.46
CA ARG A 146 1.65 -3.16 2.86
C ARG A 146 1.59 -2.56 1.44
N GLY A 147 2.60 -2.77 0.61
CA GLY A 147 2.68 -2.15 -0.70
C GLY A 147 1.50 -2.42 -1.64
N TYR A 148 1.15 -1.43 -2.44
CA TYR A 148 -0.05 -1.42 -3.30
C TYR A 148 0.30 -1.11 -4.74
N PHE A 149 -0.50 -1.65 -5.66
CA PHE A 149 -0.45 -1.33 -7.08
C PHE A 149 -1.83 -0.81 -7.52
N VAL A 150 -1.86 0.35 -8.17
CA VAL A 150 -3.12 1.07 -8.44
C VAL A 150 -3.11 1.76 -9.80
N PRO A 151 -4.28 1.98 -10.43
CA PRO A 151 -4.41 2.90 -11.56
C PRO A 151 -4.13 4.34 -11.11
N THR A 152 -3.12 4.97 -11.66
CA THR A 152 -2.66 6.32 -11.22
C THR A 152 -3.74 7.37 -11.34
N GLN A 153 -4.49 7.34 -12.42
CA GLN A 153 -5.57 8.32 -12.70
C GLN A 153 -6.72 8.30 -11.68
N ARG A 154 -6.78 7.29 -10.81
CA ARG A 154 -7.81 7.15 -9.77
C ARG A 154 -7.35 7.60 -8.38
N LEU A 155 -6.09 8.00 -8.23
CA LEU A 155 -5.51 8.35 -6.93
C LEU A 155 -6.07 9.63 -6.29
N ASP A 156 -6.72 10.49 -7.07
CA ASP A 156 -7.42 11.67 -6.56
C ASP A 156 -8.51 11.30 -5.54
N CYS A 157 -9.08 10.10 -5.63
CA CYS A 157 -10.08 9.58 -4.70
C CYS A 157 -9.64 9.67 -3.23
N VAL A 158 -8.33 9.48 -2.96
CA VAL A 158 -7.79 9.52 -1.60
C VAL A 158 -7.95 10.91 -0.98
N ASN A 159 -7.62 11.97 -1.74
CA ASN A 159 -7.80 13.34 -1.30
C ASN A 159 -9.28 13.71 -1.17
N ARG A 160 -10.12 13.27 -2.11
CA ARG A 160 -11.58 13.48 -2.07
C ARG A 160 -12.20 12.86 -0.83
N LEU A 161 -11.89 11.59 -0.52
CA LEU A 161 -12.41 10.93 0.67
C LEU A 161 -11.91 11.60 1.95
N ARG A 162 -10.62 11.95 2.04
CA ARG A 162 -10.10 12.69 3.20
C ARG A 162 -10.83 14.01 3.43
N TRP A 163 -11.14 14.73 2.34
CA TRP A 163 -11.91 15.95 2.44
C TRP A 163 -13.33 15.69 2.97
N GLN A 164 -14.03 14.70 2.44
CA GLN A 164 -15.37 14.32 2.88
C GLN A 164 -15.43 13.91 4.36
N LEU A 165 -14.37 13.25 4.85
CA LEU A 165 -14.28 12.79 6.23
C LEU A 165 -13.68 13.84 7.20
N GLY A 166 -13.32 15.05 6.74
CA GLY A 166 -12.71 16.08 7.59
C GLY A 166 -11.29 15.75 8.08
N LEU A 167 -10.56 14.86 7.38
CA LEU A 167 -9.26 14.34 7.81
C LEU A 167 -8.03 15.06 7.21
N GLN A 168 -8.20 16.23 6.59
CA GLN A 168 -7.13 16.88 5.81
C GLN A 168 -5.90 17.25 6.65
N GLN A 169 -6.11 17.57 7.91
CA GLN A 169 -5.05 18.01 8.83
C GLN A 169 -4.46 16.89 9.68
N GLU A 170 -5.11 15.73 9.70
CA GLU A 170 -4.72 14.61 10.54
C GLU A 170 -3.61 13.77 9.90
N PRO A 171 -2.53 13.40 10.66
CA PRO A 171 -1.61 12.38 10.21
C PRO A 171 -2.34 11.04 10.09
N SER A 172 -2.30 10.42 8.91
CA SER A 172 -2.93 9.12 8.69
C SER A 172 -2.00 7.97 9.06
N VAL A 173 -2.57 6.95 9.68
CA VAL A 173 -1.95 5.64 9.89
C VAL A 173 -2.81 4.53 9.27
N GLU A 174 -3.90 4.91 8.63
CA GLU A 174 -4.91 4.06 8.00
C GLU A 174 -4.90 4.21 6.47
N ASP A 175 -3.76 4.59 5.88
CA ASP A 175 -3.66 4.90 4.45
C ASP A 175 -3.98 3.71 3.54
N ASP A 176 -3.72 2.50 4.01
CA ASP A 176 -4.10 1.24 3.36
C ASP A 176 -5.63 1.08 3.26
N MET A 177 -6.34 1.35 4.36
CA MET A 177 -7.80 1.33 4.38
C MET A 177 -8.38 2.50 3.59
N LEU A 178 -7.81 3.69 3.78
CA LEU A 178 -8.25 4.92 3.11
C LEU A 178 -8.23 4.75 1.60
N LEU A 179 -7.16 4.19 1.04
CA LEU A 179 -7.04 3.97 -0.40
C LEU A 179 -8.09 2.98 -0.91
N SER A 180 -8.22 1.82 -0.27
CA SER A 180 -9.17 0.78 -0.69
C SER A 180 -10.63 1.27 -0.59
N VAL A 181 -10.98 1.92 0.52
CA VAL A 181 -12.31 2.50 0.74
C VAL A 181 -12.60 3.61 -0.26
N ALA A 182 -11.62 4.48 -0.55
CA ALA A 182 -11.80 5.58 -1.50
C ALA A 182 -12.05 5.06 -2.92
N MET A 183 -11.29 4.04 -3.36
CA MET A 183 -11.48 3.42 -4.67
C MET A 183 -12.86 2.81 -4.80
N GLU A 184 -13.35 2.12 -3.78
CA GLU A 184 -14.66 1.50 -3.80
C GLU A 184 -15.79 2.52 -3.70
N LEU A 185 -15.72 3.48 -2.76
CA LEU A 185 -16.78 4.44 -2.51
C LEU A 185 -16.96 5.44 -3.67
N ILE A 186 -15.86 5.87 -4.29
CA ILE A 186 -15.87 6.93 -5.31
C ILE A 186 -16.00 6.36 -6.74
N TYR A 187 -15.37 5.22 -6.98
CA TYR A 187 -15.32 4.62 -8.33
C TYR A 187 -15.99 3.26 -8.45
N GLY A 188 -16.47 2.66 -7.35
CA GLY A 188 -17.04 1.31 -7.35
C GLY A 188 -16.01 0.19 -7.57
N LEU A 189 -14.70 0.51 -7.46
CA LEU A 189 -13.63 -0.42 -7.81
C LEU A 189 -13.16 -1.21 -6.59
N LYS A 190 -13.11 -2.54 -6.72
CA LYS A 190 -12.71 -3.46 -5.66
C LYS A 190 -11.20 -3.58 -5.51
N SER A 191 -10.79 -3.97 -4.31
CA SER A 191 -9.40 -4.33 -3.99
C SER A 191 -9.21 -5.83 -4.06
N PHE A 192 -8.03 -6.28 -4.56
CA PHE A 192 -7.73 -7.70 -4.74
C PHE A 192 -6.37 -8.07 -4.20
N VAL A 193 -6.26 -9.27 -3.63
CA VAL A 193 -4.99 -9.95 -3.31
C VAL A 193 -4.56 -10.79 -4.51
N THR A 194 -3.30 -10.65 -4.90
CA THR A 194 -2.68 -11.42 -5.99
C THR A 194 -1.91 -12.63 -5.46
N PRO A 195 -1.77 -13.72 -6.24
CA PRO A 195 -1.21 -15.01 -5.80
C PRO A 195 0.31 -15.05 -5.81
N ALA A 196 1.00 -14.14 -5.10
CA ALA A 196 2.46 -14.02 -5.14
C ALA A 196 3.19 -14.64 -3.93
N HIS A 197 2.49 -15.22 -2.97
CA HIS A 197 3.08 -15.54 -1.67
C HIS A 197 4.14 -16.65 -1.68
N ASN A 198 4.11 -17.55 -2.67
CA ASN A 198 5.05 -18.65 -2.83
C ASN A 198 6.23 -18.35 -3.76
N ASP A 199 6.19 -17.25 -4.52
CA ASP A 199 7.27 -16.86 -5.43
C ASP A 199 8.12 -15.71 -4.85
N PRO A 200 9.39 -15.97 -4.45
CA PRO A 200 10.27 -14.94 -3.91
C PRO A 200 10.55 -13.78 -4.87
N GLU A 201 10.53 -14.02 -6.18
CA GLU A 201 10.80 -13.00 -7.19
C GLU A 201 9.60 -12.09 -7.43
N SER A 202 8.39 -12.61 -7.29
CA SER A 202 7.14 -11.86 -7.49
C SER A 202 6.63 -11.20 -6.21
N LYS A 203 7.06 -11.65 -5.02
CA LYS A 203 6.52 -11.13 -3.77
C LYS A 203 7.29 -9.95 -3.19
N GLN A 204 6.62 -9.28 -2.26
CA GLN A 204 7.22 -8.29 -1.38
C GLN A 204 7.75 -8.97 -0.12
N ASN A 205 9.06 -8.89 0.10
CA ASN A 205 9.74 -9.50 1.24
C ASN A 205 9.98 -8.46 2.34
N LYS A 206 9.97 -8.87 3.61
CA LYS A 206 10.35 -7.97 4.70
C LYS A 206 11.84 -7.67 4.64
N VAL A 207 12.21 -6.38 4.70
CA VAL A 207 13.61 -5.96 4.83
C VAL A 207 14.09 -6.08 6.27
N GLU A 208 13.19 -5.88 7.22
CA GLU A 208 13.50 -5.80 8.64
C GLU A 208 12.51 -6.60 9.47
N LEU A 209 13.00 -7.62 10.20
CA LEU A 209 12.16 -8.48 11.04
C LEU A 209 11.67 -7.79 12.33
N ARG A 210 12.41 -6.76 12.80
CA ARG A 210 12.10 -6.01 14.04
C ARG A 210 11.90 -4.53 13.73
N ALA A 211 10.76 -4.20 13.19
CA ALA A 211 10.40 -2.82 12.87
C ALA A 211 10.09 -2.02 14.16
N ARG A 212 11.11 -1.34 14.75
CA ARG A 212 10.92 -0.47 15.93
C ARG A 212 9.89 0.63 15.70
N HIS A 213 9.74 1.09 14.45
CA HIS A 213 8.90 2.22 14.06
C HIS A 213 7.63 1.79 13.31
N ALA A 214 7.25 0.51 13.39
CA ALA A 214 6.03 0.04 12.74
C ALA A 214 4.78 0.69 13.35
N LEU A 215 3.92 1.25 12.50
CA LEU A 215 2.65 1.86 12.93
C LEU A 215 1.77 0.89 13.69
N ALA A 216 1.81 -0.40 13.34
CA ALA A 216 1.08 -1.47 14.02
C ALA A 216 1.47 -1.67 15.52
N LYS A 217 2.60 -1.09 15.96
CA LYS A 217 3.02 -1.11 17.37
C LYS A 217 2.48 0.06 18.19
N ARG A 218 1.82 1.01 17.57
CA ARG A 218 1.20 2.13 18.30
C ARG A 218 0.05 1.61 19.16
N PRO A 219 -0.06 2.07 20.40
CA PRO A 219 -1.17 1.65 21.30
C PRO A 219 -2.55 1.92 20.71
N ASP A 220 -2.71 3.06 20.02
CA ASP A 220 -3.94 3.53 19.41
C ASP A 220 -4.22 2.97 18.00
N HIS A 221 -3.33 2.12 17.46
CA HIS A 221 -3.42 1.67 16.06
C HIS A 221 -4.75 0.97 15.73
N PHE A 222 -5.20 0.08 16.61
CA PHE A 222 -6.45 -0.66 16.41
C PHE A 222 -7.66 0.27 16.50
N ASP A 223 -7.70 1.10 17.53
CA ASP A 223 -8.83 2.01 17.79
C ASP A 223 -9.01 3.03 16.66
N ARG A 224 -7.92 3.54 16.12
CA ARG A 224 -7.93 4.44 14.96
C ARG A 224 -8.51 3.77 13.73
N ARG A 225 -8.15 2.51 13.46
CA ARG A 225 -8.70 1.75 12.32
C ARG A 225 -10.19 1.50 12.46
N VAL A 226 -10.65 1.17 13.68
CA VAL A 226 -12.07 1.02 13.99
C VAL A 226 -12.80 2.35 13.82
N ALA A 227 -12.22 3.46 14.31
CA ALA A 227 -12.79 4.79 14.16
C ALA A 227 -12.92 5.19 12.67
N PHE A 228 -11.87 4.94 11.87
CA PHE A 228 -11.91 5.18 10.42
C PHE A 228 -13.03 4.37 9.73
N LEU A 229 -13.19 3.08 10.06
CA LEU A 229 -14.26 2.25 9.50
C LEU A 229 -15.66 2.79 9.83
N ARG A 230 -15.85 3.29 11.04
CA ARG A 230 -17.13 3.92 11.42
C ARG A 230 -17.41 5.16 10.57
N GLN A 231 -16.40 6.01 10.35
CA GLN A 231 -16.53 7.19 9.50
C GLN A 231 -16.79 6.79 8.03
N ALA A 232 -16.08 5.80 7.51
CA ALA A 232 -16.28 5.29 6.15
C ALA A 232 -17.70 4.74 5.96
N LYS A 233 -18.23 3.97 6.92
CA LYS A 233 -19.61 3.46 6.88
C LYS A 233 -20.63 4.60 6.96
N ALA A 234 -20.40 5.59 7.78
CA ALA A 234 -21.26 6.78 7.85
C ALA A 234 -21.28 7.58 6.55
N ALA A 235 -20.18 7.53 5.78
CA ALA A 235 -20.07 8.10 4.43
C ALA A 235 -20.67 7.22 3.32
N GLY A 236 -21.28 6.08 3.66
CA GLY A 236 -21.95 5.17 2.72
C GLY A 236 -21.12 3.98 2.24
N TRP A 237 -19.89 3.79 2.74
CA TRP A 237 -19.12 2.60 2.41
C TRP A 237 -19.66 1.37 3.12
N SER A 238 -19.77 0.26 2.39
CA SER A 238 -20.14 -1.04 2.95
C SER A 238 -19.14 -2.10 2.49
N SER A 239 -18.71 -2.97 3.42
CA SER A 239 -17.91 -4.13 3.04
C SER A 239 -18.69 -4.99 2.04
N SER A 240 -18.10 -5.27 0.90
CA SER A 240 -18.70 -6.14 -0.11
C SER A 240 -18.60 -7.63 0.26
N HIS A 241 -17.87 -7.95 1.32
CA HIS A 241 -17.63 -9.33 1.78
C HIS A 241 -18.38 -9.66 3.07
N GLY A 242 -19.22 -8.74 3.58
CA GLY A 242 -20.08 -8.94 4.75
C GLY A 242 -21.15 -10.03 4.61
N LEU A 243 -21.15 -10.76 3.51
CA LEU A 243 -22.00 -11.94 3.28
C LEU A 243 -21.11 -13.21 3.32
N GLY A 244 -20.78 -13.64 4.55
CA GLY A 244 -20.33 -14.99 4.77
C GLY A 244 -18.84 -15.24 4.60
N TRP A 245 -18.03 -14.84 5.58
CA TRP A 245 -16.89 -15.65 5.95
C TRP A 245 -17.47 -17.03 6.37
N PRO A 246 -17.00 -18.18 5.79
CA PRO A 246 -17.42 -19.48 6.30
C PRO A 246 -17.09 -19.53 7.79
N ALA A 247 -18.08 -19.94 8.57
CA ALA A 247 -17.95 -20.14 10.00
C ALA A 247 -16.69 -21.00 10.28
N GLU A 248 -16.00 -20.68 11.36
CA GLU A 248 -14.82 -21.31 11.91
C GLU A 248 -14.62 -22.78 11.49
N GLY A 249 -13.58 -23.08 10.74
CA GLY A 249 -13.26 -24.47 10.41
C GLY A 249 -12.32 -24.75 9.25
N GLN A 250 -11.90 -23.79 8.46
CA GLN A 250 -10.92 -24.04 7.40
C GLN A 250 -9.59 -23.34 7.71
N ASP A 251 -8.61 -24.17 7.94
CA ASP A 251 -7.19 -23.97 8.20
C ASP A 251 -6.64 -22.55 7.96
N GLN A 252 -6.77 -21.71 8.97
CA GLN A 252 -6.03 -20.47 9.08
C GLN A 252 -4.64 -20.82 9.60
N VAL A 253 -3.64 -20.76 8.73
CA VAL A 253 -2.24 -20.83 9.17
C VAL A 253 -2.01 -19.69 10.17
N PRO A 254 -1.77 -19.98 11.45
CA PRO A 254 -1.54 -18.95 12.44
C PRO A 254 -0.27 -18.20 12.08
N LEU A 255 -0.37 -16.88 11.88
CA LEU A 255 0.78 -16.02 11.83
C LEU A 255 1.50 -16.10 13.18
N ARG A 256 2.48 -16.99 13.30
CA ARG A 256 3.45 -16.95 14.40
C ARG A 256 4.26 -15.66 14.19
N TYR A 257 3.90 -14.64 14.92
CA TYR A 257 4.80 -13.55 15.20
C TYR A 257 5.88 -14.15 16.13
N HIS A 258 6.95 -14.67 15.52
CA HIS A 258 8.16 -14.91 16.28
C HIS A 258 8.65 -13.54 16.74
N GLY A 259 8.67 -13.35 18.06
CA GLY A 259 9.02 -12.14 18.80
C GLY A 259 10.46 -11.64 18.55
#